data_6433f9056a30d69e8547c392adcf0d1b
#
_entry.id   6433f9056a30d69e8547c392adcf0d1b
#
_cell.length_a   1.000
_cell.length_b   1.000
_cell.length_c   1.000
_cell.angle_alpha   90.00
_cell.angle_beta   90.00
_cell.angle_gamma   90.00
#
_symmetry.space_group_name_H-M   'P 1'
#
loop_
_entity.id
_entity.type
_entity.pdbx_description
1 polymer ?
#
loop_
_entity_poly.entity_id
_entity_poly.type
_entity_poly.pdbx_seq_one_letter_code
_entity_poly.pdbx_strand_id
1 'polypeptide(L)'
;MCIRDSIYNSSQSQENILSLLISSQDDTNSIYKSVNFNFYSLTELASKLISSLNFDIKQFNISRSTSNIYHPGQSAEVHMGKKLIARYGKVHPLIMEEFPKLKNTYAIELFFENLPIETISRINSINISDSQFQFSEKDFSFIFEKQQNLYEVQRYVTGIDKNLIKNVEFFDLYESKDLGDSSKSVTFRVTIQSKEKTLEEKDLEQLHKNILEKVSNKFKAKIRT
;
A
#
# COMPACT_ATOMS: atom_id res chain seq x y z
N MET A 1 -11.20 -10.55 -15.82
CA MET A 1 -11.29 -12.01 -15.69
C MET A 1 -10.67 -12.42 -14.36
N CYS A 2 -11.35 -13.22 -13.58
CA CYS A 2 -10.85 -13.78 -12.32
C CYS A 2 -10.76 -15.29 -12.48
N ILE A 3 -9.61 -15.87 -12.18
CA ILE A 3 -9.35 -17.31 -12.28
C ILE A 3 -8.86 -17.78 -10.91
N ARG A 4 -9.49 -18.82 -10.39
CA ARG A 4 -8.98 -19.62 -9.28
C ARG A 4 -8.48 -20.93 -9.88
N ASP A 5 -7.20 -21.17 -9.77
CA ASP A 5 -6.57 -22.35 -10.31
C ASP A 5 -5.51 -22.91 -9.35
N SER A 6 -5.10 -24.14 -9.60
CA SER A 6 -4.07 -24.84 -8.84
C SER A 6 -2.83 -24.99 -9.70
N ILE A 7 -1.70 -24.53 -9.19
CA ILE A 7 -0.40 -24.69 -9.84
C ILE A 7 0.32 -25.87 -9.20
N TYR A 8 0.76 -26.80 -10.02
CA TYR A 8 1.53 -27.96 -9.61
C TYR A 8 3.02 -27.69 -9.84
N ASN A 9 3.78 -27.45 -8.76
CA ASN A 9 5.23 -27.23 -8.83
C ASN A 9 6.02 -28.55 -8.94
N SER A 10 5.37 -29.66 -8.53
CA SER A 10 5.89 -31.01 -8.64
C SER A 10 4.73 -31.99 -8.52
N SER A 11 4.99 -33.31 -8.71
CA SER A 11 3.97 -34.34 -8.50
C SER A 11 3.40 -34.41 -7.07
N GLN A 12 3.99 -33.67 -6.12
CA GLN A 12 3.62 -33.72 -4.69
C GLN A 12 3.26 -32.35 -4.09
N SER A 13 3.40 -31.25 -4.83
CA SER A 13 3.09 -29.90 -4.31
C SER A 13 2.10 -29.18 -5.24
N GLN A 14 1.00 -28.75 -4.66
CA GLN A 14 -0.06 -27.96 -5.28
C GLN A 14 -0.19 -26.64 -4.54
N GLU A 15 -0.30 -25.54 -5.26
CA GLU A 15 -0.56 -24.21 -4.71
C GLU A 15 -1.87 -23.66 -5.28
N ASN A 16 -2.71 -23.07 -4.42
CA ASN A 16 -3.93 -22.40 -4.86
C ASN A 16 -3.65 -20.90 -5.03
N ILE A 17 -3.83 -20.40 -6.23
CA ILE A 17 -3.61 -19.01 -6.58
C ILE A 17 -4.92 -18.42 -7.11
N LEU A 18 -5.29 -17.25 -6.58
CA LEU A 18 -6.33 -16.43 -7.18
C LEU A 18 -5.67 -15.41 -8.09
N SER A 19 -5.97 -15.47 -9.38
CA SER A 19 -5.47 -14.51 -10.36
C SER A 19 -6.61 -13.63 -10.89
N LEU A 20 -6.39 -12.31 -10.85
CA LEU A 20 -7.29 -11.31 -11.41
C LEU A 20 -6.58 -10.59 -12.54
N LEU A 21 -7.16 -10.62 -13.73
CA LEU A 21 -6.66 -9.90 -14.91
C LEU A 21 -7.62 -8.78 -15.28
N ILE A 22 -7.09 -7.57 -15.42
CA ILE A 22 -7.85 -6.36 -15.75
C ILE A 22 -7.20 -5.75 -16.99
N SER A 23 -7.98 -5.62 -18.07
CA SER A 23 -7.58 -4.92 -19.28
C SER A 23 -8.48 -3.71 -19.48
N SER A 24 -7.92 -2.53 -19.63
CA SER A 24 -8.67 -1.34 -20.01
C SER A 24 -8.80 -1.33 -21.53
N GLN A 25 -10.04 -1.39 -22.03
CA GLN A 25 -10.34 -1.00 -23.40
C GLN A 25 -10.79 0.45 -23.40
N ASP A 26 -10.33 1.21 -24.37
CA ASP A 26 -10.86 2.56 -24.63
C ASP A 26 -12.26 2.40 -25.25
N ASP A 27 -13.27 2.13 -24.42
CA ASP A 27 -14.65 2.09 -24.85
C ASP A 27 -15.17 3.53 -25.00
N THR A 28 -15.04 4.06 -26.22
CA THR A 28 -15.50 5.40 -26.59
C THR A 28 -17.04 5.52 -26.57
N ASN A 29 -17.75 4.42 -26.38
CA ASN A 29 -19.23 4.37 -26.45
C ASN A 29 -19.92 4.20 -25.08
N SER A 30 -19.17 4.23 -23.98
CA SER A 30 -19.78 4.12 -22.65
C SER A 30 -20.36 5.48 -22.20
N ILE A 31 -21.63 5.48 -21.77
CA ILE A 31 -22.29 6.62 -21.11
C ILE A 31 -21.60 6.96 -19.78
N TYR A 32 -20.90 6.00 -19.20
CA TYR A 32 -20.09 6.17 -17.99
C TYR A 32 -18.68 6.60 -18.40
N LYS A 33 -18.21 7.74 -17.85
CA LYS A 33 -16.82 8.18 -18.03
C LYS A 33 -15.89 7.03 -17.72
N SER A 34 -15.04 6.65 -18.67
CA SER A 34 -14.00 5.64 -18.47
C SER A 34 -13.09 6.13 -17.33
N VAL A 35 -13.09 5.42 -16.24
CA VAL A 35 -12.11 5.65 -15.17
C VAL A 35 -10.77 5.15 -15.70
N ASN A 36 -9.81 6.05 -15.84
CA ASN A 36 -8.45 5.68 -16.23
C ASN A 36 -7.85 4.79 -15.14
N PHE A 37 -7.96 3.46 -15.37
CA PHE A 37 -7.38 2.49 -14.46
C PHE A 37 -5.84 2.53 -14.61
N ASN A 38 -5.16 2.73 -13.51
CA ASN A 38 -3.71 2.85 -13.45
C ASN A 38 -3.11 1.99 -12.33
N PHE A 39 -1.79 2.05 -12.16
CA PHE A 39 -1.11 1.28 -11.13
C PHE A 39 -1.58 1.61 -9.70
N TYR A 40 -1.97 2.85 -9.42
CA TYR A 40 -2.50 3.23 -8.11
C TYR A 40 -3.90 2.64 -7.86
N SER A 41 -4.76 2.62 -8.88
CA SER A 41 -6.06 1.96 -8.83
C SER A 41 -5.90 0.45 -8.59
N LEU A 42 -4.87 -0.16 -9.19
CA LEU A 42 -4.52 -1.57 -8.96
C LEU A 42 -4.07 -1.81 -7.52
N THR A 43 -3.24 -0.92 -6.97
CA THR A 43 -2.76 -1.00 -5.58
C THR A 43 -3.91 -0.90 -4.59
N GLU A 44 -4.86 0.00 -4.85
CA GLU A 44 -6.08 0.13 -4.04
C GLU A 44 -6.93 -1.15 -4.11
N LEU A 45 -7.10 -1.72 -5.30
CA LEU A 45 -7.84 -2.97 -5.49
C LEU A 45 -7.16 -4.14 -4.77
N ALA A 46 -5.83 -4.27 -4.87
CA ALA A 46 -5.06 -5.28 -4.14
C ALA A 46 -5.22 -5.13 -2.62
N SER A 47 -5.19 -3.88 -2.13
CA SER A 47 -5.45 -3.57 -0.74
C SER A 47 -6.85 -3.98 -0.29
N LYS A 48 -7.87 -3.68 -1.09
CA LYS A 48 -9.27 -4.08 -0.83
C LYS A 48 -9.45 -5.60 -0.83
N LEU A 49 -8.80 -6.32 -1.76
CA LEU A 49 -8.83 -7.78 -1.80
C LEU A 49 -8.21 -8.38 -0.52
N ILE A 50 -7.06 -7.89 -0.08
CA ILE A 50 -6.41 -8.33 1.15
C ILE A 50 -7.27 -7.99 2.36
N SER A 51 -7.87 -6.80 2.40
CA SER A 51 -8.76 -6.37 3.48
C SER A 51 -10.05 -7.19 3.54
N SER A 52 -10.58 -7.66 2.40
CA SER A 52 -11.75 -8.54 2.37
C SER A 52 -11.50 -9.91 3.02
N LEU A 53 -10.22 -10.28 3.17
CA LEU A 53 -9.79 -11.45 3.92
C LEU A 53 -9.48 -11.14 5.40
N ASN A 54 -9.90 -9.98 5.90
CA ASN A 54 -9.67 -9.47 7.25
C ASN A 54 -8.19 -9.22 7.59
N PHE A 55 -7.35 -8.91 6.60
CA PHE A 55 -5.97 -8.48 6.79
C PHE A 55 -5.81 -7.01 6.44
N ASP A 56 -5.08 -6.27 7.27
CA ASP A 56 -4.66 -4.91 6.93
C ASP A 56 -3.36 -4.97 6.12
N ILE A 57 -3.37 -4.42 4.91
CA ILE A 57 -2.19 -4.38 4.03
C ILE A 57 -0.99 -3.68 4.69
N LYS A 58 -1.24 -2.77 5.64
CA LYS A 58 -0.19 -2.07 6.40
C LYS A 58 0.65 -2.99 7.29
N GLN A 59 0.17 -4.19 7.59
CA GLN A 59 0.89 -5.19 8.38
C GLN A 59 1.94 -5.94 7.56
N PHE A 60 1.89 -5.81 6.23
CA PHE A 60 2.77 -6.50 5.31
C PHE A 60 3.92 -5.61 4.82
N ASN A 61 5.01 -6.23 4.38
CA ASN A 61 6.06 -5.54 3.67
C ASN A 61 5.72 -5.47 2.18
N ILE A 62 5.78 -4.27 1.62
CA ILE A 62 5.56 -4.06 0.19
C ILE A 62 6.89 -3.66 -0.44
N SER A 63 7.29 -4.40 -1.46
CA SER A 63 8.52 -4.17 -2.23
C SER A 63 8.24 -4.20 -3.73
N ARG A 64 9.20 -3.78 -4.53
CA ARG A 64 9.10 -3.94 -5.99
C ARG A 64 9.13 -5.43 -6.35
N SER A 65 8.32 -5.80 -7.34
CA SER A 65 8.34 -7.18 -7.84
C SER A 65 9.63 -7.47 -8.60
N THR A 66 10.15 -8.66 -8.37
CA THR A 66 11.30 -9.22 -9.11
C THR A 66 10.86 -10.13 -10.26
N SER A 67 9.56 -10.31 -10.44
CA SER A 67 8.99 -11.20 -11.46
C SER A 67 9.07 -10.58 -12.86
N ASN A 68 9.50 -11.37 -13.83
CA ASN A 68 9.58 -10.99 -15.24
C ASN A 68 8.20 -10.86 -15.94
N ILE A 69 7.13 -11.29 -15.26
CA ILE A 69 5.75 -11.18 -15.79
C ILE A 69 5.28 -9.73 -15.76
N TYR A 70 5.80 -8.92 -14.85
CA TYR A 70 5.35 -7.56 -14.60
C TYR A 70 6.34 -6.51 -15.06
N HIS A 71 5.81 -5.34 -15.37
CA HIS A 71 6.61 -4.17 -15.69
C HIS A 71 7.49 -3.77 -14.49
N PRO A 72 8.82 -3.61 -14.65
CA PRO A 72 9.74 -3.40 -13.52
C PRO A 72 9.48 -2.12 -12.70
N GLY A 73 8.86 -1.09 -13.32
CA GLY A 73 8.53 0.17 -12.64
C GLY A 73 7.07 0.28 -12.15
N GLN A 74 6.20 -0.70 -12.50
CA GLN A 74 4.78 -0.67 -12.14
C GLN A 74 4.33 -2.03 -11.62
N SER A 75 5.04 -2.53 -10.60
CA SER A 75 4.75 -3.81 -9.97
C SER A 75 5.17 -3.80 -8.51
N ALA A 76 4.50 -4.62 -7.70
CA ALA A 76 4.78 -4.79 -6.30
C ALA A 76 4.55 -6.22 -5.83
N GLU A 77 5.24 -6.59 -4.78
CA GLU A 77 5.09 -7.82 -4.02
C GLU A 77 4.75 -7.50 -2.57
N VAL A 78 3.79 -8.22 -2.04
CA VAL A 78 3.33 -8.11 -0.65
C VAL A 78 3.82 -9.33 0.10
N HIS A 79 4.64 -9.11 1.13
CA HIS A 79 5.25 -10.19 1.90
C HIS A 79 4.86 -10.14 3.38
N MET A 80 4.66 -11.31 3.97
CA MET A 80 4.59 -11.52 5.41
C MET A 80 5.83 -12.28 5.87
N GLY A 81 6.79 -11.55 6.43
CA GLY A 81 8.13 -12.10 6.68
C GLY A 81 8.80 -12.50 5.36
N LYS A 82 9.04 -13.80 5.17
CA LYS A 82 9.63 -14.38 3.95
C LYS A 82 8.58 -14.90 2.95
N LYS A 83 7.31 -15.00 3.35
CA LYS A 83 6.25 -15.56 2.52
C LYS A 83 5.65 -14.51 1.61
N LEU A 84 5.57 -14.80 0.31
CA LEU A 84 4.90 -13.98 -0.70
C LEU A 84 3.39 -14.19 -0.57
N ILE A 85 2.65 -13.14 -0.22
CA ILE A 85 1.19 -13.16 -0.04
C ILE A 85 0.47 -12.79 -1.31
N ALA A 86 0.93 -11.72 -1.95
CA ALA A 86 0.36 -11.25 -3.20
C ALA A 86 1.45 -10.63 -4.08
N ARG A 87 1.19 -10.65 -5.38
CA ARG A 87 1.99 -9.96 -6.38
C ARG A 87 1.05 -9.29 -7.36
N TYR A 88 1.34 -8.05 -7.71
CA TYR A 88 0.50 -7.31 -8.65
C TYR A 88 1.31 -6.32 -9.46
N GLY A 89 0.80 -5.98 -10.63
CA GLY A 89 1.46 -5.01 -11.50
C GLY A 89 0.84 -4.91 -12.88
N LYS A 90 1.39 -4.00 -13.68
CA LYS A 90 1.15 -3.95 -15.11
C LYS A 90 1.87 -5.13 -15.76
N VAL A 91 1.21 -5.85 -16.66
CA VAL A 91 1.84 -6.94 -17.39
C VAL A 91 2.99 -6.41 -18.24
N HIS A 92 4.08 -7.17 -18.32
CA HIS A 92 5.30 -6.75 -19.03
C HIS A 92 5.00 -6.49 -20.51
N PRO A 93 5.50 -5.41 -21.11
CA PRO A 93 5.24 -5.06 -22.50
C PRO A 93 5.59 -6.17 -23.49
N LEU A 94 6.69 -6.90 -23.31
CA LEU A 94 7.08 -8.02 -24.17
C LEU A 94 6.05 -9.14 -24.20
N ILE A 95 5.38 -9.41 -23.08
CA ILE A 95 4.28 -10.40 -23.03
C ILE A 95 3.07 -9.86 -23.80
N MET A 96 2.83 -8.56 -23.69
CA MET A 96 1.67 -7.93 -24.34
C MET A 96 1.81 -7.85 -25.85
N GLU A 97 3.01 -7.95 -26.42
CA GLU A 97 3.24 -8.03 -27.86
C GLU A 97 2.59 -9.27 -28.47
N GLU A 98 2.50 -10.37 -27.72
CA GLU A 98 1.82 -11.61 -28.15
C GLU A 98 0.27 -11.46 -28.11
N PHE A 99 -0.24 -10.43 -27.43
CA PHE A 99 -1.67 -10.19 -27.24
C PHE A 99 -2.13 -8.80 -27.68
N PRO A 100 -2.04 -8.46 -28.97
CA PRO A 100 -2.23 -7.09 -29.47
C PRO A 100 -3.62 -6.50 -29.23
N LYS A 101 -4.61 -7.36 -28.93
CA LYS A 101 -5.97 -6.92 -28.57
C LYS A 101 -6.11 -6.45 -27.12
N LEU A 102 -5.15 -6.79 -26.27
CA LEU A 102 -5.15 -6.41 -24.86
C LEU A 102 -4.26 -5.17 -24.67
N LYS A 103 -4.86 -4.05 -24.30
CA LYS A 103 -4.13 -2.82 -23.99
C LYS A 103 -4.14 -2.58 -22.48
N ASN A 104 -3.04 -1.99 -21.95
CA ASN A 104 -2.95 -1.60 -20.54
C ASN A 104 -3.49 -2.66 -19.58
N THR A 105 -2.93 -3.86 -19.68
CA THR A 105 -3.36 -4.99 -18.85
C THR A 105 -2.60 -5.01 -17.53
N TYR A 106 -3.34 -5.21 -16.46
CA TYR A 106 -2.86 -5.33 -15.09
C TYR A 106 -3.27 -6.68 -14.52
N ALA A 107 -2.45 -7.23 -13.64
CA ALA A 107 -2.77 -8.48 -12.98
C ALA A 107 -2.49 -8.42 -11.48
N ILE A 108 -3.26 -9.19 -10.71
CA ILE A 108 -3.07 -9.46 -9.29
C ILE A 108 -3.05 -10.97 -9.11
N GLU A 109 -2.08 -11.47 -8.38
CA GLU A 109 -1.98 -12.87 -7.95
C GLU A 109 -1.98 -12.90 -6.41
N LEU A 110 -2.81 -13.74 -5.83
CA LEU A 110 -2.91 -13.94 -4.38
C LEU A 110 -2.63 -15.41 -4.05
N PHE A 111 -1.65 -15.66 -3.19
CA PHE A 111 -1.14 -16.97 -2.79
C PHE A 111 -1.80 -17.42 -1.48
N PHE A 112 -2.85 -18.25 -1.56
CA PHE A 112 -3.67 -18.59 -0.40
C PHE A 112 -2.93 -19.37 0.68
N GLU A 113 -2.04 -20.31 0.31
CA GLU A 113 -1.28 -21.11 1.28
C GLU A 113 -0.36 -20.28 2.15
N ASN A 114 0.03 -19.12 1.68
CA ASN A 114 0.91 -18.21 2.40
C ASN A 114 0.17 -17.28 3.36
N LEU A 115 -1.16 -17.21 3.25
CA LEU A 115 -2.00 -16.44 4.15
C LEU A 115 -2.15 -17.16 5.49
N PRO A 116 -2.09 -16.47 6.62
CA PRO A 116 -2.30 -17.04 7.96
C PRO A 116 -3.80 -17.28 8.23
N ILE A 117 -4.42 -18.17 7.45
CA ILE A 117 -5.89 -18.42 7.49
C ILE A 117 -6.35 -18.88 8.87
N GLU A 118 -5.51 -19.58 9.63
CA GLU A 118 -5.83 -20.00 11.01
C GLU A 118 -6.04 -18.81 11.96
N THR A 119 -5.48 -17.65 11.64
CA THR A 119 -5.66 -16.43 12.43
C THR A 119 -6.99 -15.75 12.14
N ILE A 120 -7.60 -16.00 10.97
CA ILE A 120 -8.90 -15.40 10.57
C ILE A 120 -10.03 -15.83 11.52
N SER A 121 -10.03 -17.07 11.98
CA SER A 121 -11.05 -17.58 12.89
C SER A 121 -11.03 -16.92 14.28
N ARG A 122 -9.93 -16.25 14.65
CA ARG A 122 -9.78 -15.53 15.92
C ARG A 122 -10.12 -14.03 15.81
N ILE A 123 -10.23 -13.49 14.60
CA ILE A 123 -10.46 -12.05 14.34
C ILE A 123 -11.97 -11.74 14.23
N ASN A 124 -12.86 -12.72 14.39
CA ASN A 124 -14.31 -12.53 14.31
C ASN A 124 -14.93 -11.62 15.42
N SER A 125 -14.12 -10.98 16.23
CA SER A 125 -14.51 -9.82 16.99
C SER A 125 -13.70 -8.62 16.51
N ILE A 126 -14.09 -8.03 15.40
CA ILE A 126 -13.75 -6.63 15.14
C ILE A 126 -14.49 -5.86 16.24
N ASN A 127 -13.81 -5.67 17.36
CA ASN A 127 -14.18 -4.61 18.27
C ASN A 127 -13.97 -3.31 17.51
N ILE A 128 -15.00 -2.87 16.82
CA ILE A 128 -15.12 -1.48 16.38
C ILE A 128 -15.27 -0.68 17.67
N SER A 129 -14.16 -0.53 18.39
CA SER A 129 -14.10 0.43 19.46
C SER A 129 -13.87 1.79 18.81
N ASP A 130 -14.91 2.31 18.16
CA ASP A 130 -14.93 3.70 17.79
C ASP A 130 -14.70 4.50 19.06
N SER A 131 -13.59 5.22 19.11
CA SER A 131 -13.36 6.14 20.20
C SER A 131 -14.43 7.22 20.13
N GLN A 132 -15.10 7.48 21.27
CA GLN A 132 -16.08 8.58 21.38
C GLN A 132 -15.39 9.96 21.43
N PHE A 133 -14.06 9.99 21.48
CA PHE A 133 -13.30 11.22 21.57
C PHE A 133 -12.96 11.76 20.17
N GLN A 134 -12.89 13.06 20.06
CA GLN A 134 -12.59 13.76 18.83
C GLN A 134 -11.19 13.38 18.31
N PHE A 135 -11.06 13.17 17.01
CA PHE A 135 -9.76 13.03 16.37
C PHE A 135 -9.20 14.39 15.96
N SER A 136 -7.88 14.44 15.83
CA SER A 136 -7.14 15.59 15.31
C SER A 136 -6.28 15.15 14.14
N GLU A 137 -6.09 16.03 13.17
CA GLU A 137 -5.23 15.78 12.03
C GLU A 137 -4.06 16.76 12.03
N LYS A 138 -2.88 16.26 11.71
CA LYS A 138 -1.66 17.06 11.55
C LYS A 138 -0.94 16.64 10.27
N ASP A 139 -0.55 17.64 9.49
CA ASP A 139 0.16 17.46 8.23
C ASP A 139 1.66 17.63 8.44
N PHE A 140 2.43 16.79 7.77
CA PHE A 140 3.89 16.76 7.84
C PHE A 140 4.46 16.77 6.43
N SER A 141 5.41 17.67 6.16
CA SER A 141 6.13 17.75 4.89
C SER A 141 7.60 17.48 5.07
N PHE A 142 8.13 16.51 4.33
CA PHE A 142 9.52 16.12 4.37
C PHE A 142 10.12 15.99 2.97
N ILE A 143 11.42 16.22 2.88
CA ILE A 143 12.23 15.94 1.70
C ILE A 143 12.99 14.64 1.99
N PHE A 144 12.67 13.60 1.23
CA PHE A 144 13.31 12.29 1.27
C PHE A 144 14.23 12.07 0.07
N GLU A 145 15.10 11.08 0.15
CA GLU A 145 15.78 10.53 -1.02
C GLU A 145 14.75 9.92 -1.99
N LYS A 146 14.98 10.07 -3.29
CA LYS A 146 14.04 9.62 -4.33
C LYS A 146 13.68 8.14 -4.22
N GLN A 147 14.65 7.31 -3.82
CA GLN A 147 14.47 5.86 -3.69
C GLN A 147 13.81 5.43 -2.38
N GLN A 148 13.58 6.38 -1.42
CA GLN A 148 12.98 6.04 -0.14
C GLN A 148 11.60 5.40 -0.32
N ASN A 149 11.43 4.21 0.28
CA ASN A 149 10.15 3.50 0.28
C ASN A 149 9.17 4.18 1.25
N LEU A 150 8.07 4.70 0.73
CA LEU A 150 7.07 5.42 1.53
C LEU A 150 6.27 4.49 2.46
N TYR A 151 6.12 3.21 2.14
CA TYR A 151 5.50 2.24 3.04
C TYR A 151 6.32 2.02 4.31
N GLU A 152 7.65 2.08 4.22
CA GLU A 152 8.50 2.04 5.41
C GLU A 152 8.31 3.26 6.28
N VAL A 153 8.18 4.44 5.67
CA VAL A 153 7.89 5.69 6.39
C VAL A 153 6.53 5.60 7.08
N GLN A 154 5.49 5.18 6.36
CA GLN A 154 4.14 5.01 6.91
C GLN A 154 4.14 4.06 8.12
N ARG A 155 4.75 2.89 7.96
CA ARG A 155 4.85 1.88 9.01
C ARG A 155 5.62 2.40 10.22
N TYR A 156 6.71 3.13 9.99
CA TYR A 156 7.52 3.70 11.05
C TYR A 156 6.73 4.76 11.83
N VAL A 157 6.09 5.69 11.14
CA VAL A 157 5.27 6.75 11.76
C VAL A 157 4.13 6.15 12.58
N THR A 158 3.38 5.18 12.01
CA THR A 158 2.31 4.47 12.73
C THR A 158 2.85 3.76 13.98
N GLY A 159 4.11 3.29 13.95
CA GLY A 159 4.77 2.62 15.07
C GLY A 159 5.28 3.56 16.16
N ILE A 160 5.33 4.89 15.94
CA ILE A 160 5.82 5.87 16.94
C ILE A 160 4.93 5.88 18.17
N ASP A 161 3.62 5.87 17.98
CA ASP A 161 2.63 5.74 19.04
C ASP A 161 1.37 5.02 18.52
N LYS A 162 1.29 3.72 18.77
CA LYS A 162 0.19 2.86 18.31
C LYS A 162 -1.15 3.18 19.00
N ASN A 163 -1.12 3.83 20.15
CA ASN A 163 -2.32 4.17 20.89
C ASN A 163 -2.97 5.44 20.36
N LEU A 164 -2.16 6.40 19.96
CA LEU A 164 -2.61 7.71 19.50
C LEU A 164 -2.73 7.80 17.97
N ILE A 165 -1.77 7.27 17.22
CA ILE A 165 -1.76 7.37 15.75
C ILE A 165 -2.68 6.30 15.16
N LYS A 166 -3.76 6.74 14.51
CA LYS A 166 -4.77 5.86 13.89
C LYS A 166 -4.53 5.65 12.41
N ASN A 167 -4.15 6.71 11.70
CA ASN A 167 -3.92 6.65 10.27
C ASN A 167 -2.75 7.54 9.87
N VAL A 168 -2.05 7.14 8.81
CA VAL A 168 -1.02 7.95 8.12
C VAL A 168 -1.32 7.85 6.64
N GLU A 169 -1.60 8.97 6.00
CA GLU A 169 -2.01 9.06 4.61
C GLU A 169 -1.12 10.03 3.85
N PHE A 170 -0.50 9.56 2.77
CA PHE A 170 0.24 10.42 1.85
C PHE A 170 -0.72 11.04 0.85
N PHE A 171 -0.72 12.36 0.75
CA PHE A 171 -1.62 13.06 -0.15
C PHE A 171 -0.91 13.96 -1.17
N ASP A 172 0.37 14.27 -0.94
CA ASP A 172 1.16 15.05 -1.90
C ASP A 172 2.56 14.45 -2.09
N LEU A 173 2.97 14.33 -3.35
CA LEU A 173 4.29 13.88 -3.74
C LEU A 173 4.78 14.78 -4.87
N TYR A 174 5.84 15.53 -4.61
CA TYR A 174 6.39 16.48 -5.54
C TYR A 174 7.86 16.19 -5.83
N GLU A 175 8.18 16.06 -7.10
CA GLU A 175 9.54 15.91 -7.62
C GLU A 175 9.84 17.10 -8.52
N SER A 176 10.89 17.85 -8.23
CA SER A 176 11.36 18.98 -9.03
C SER A 176 12.87 19.03 -9.06
N LYS A 177 13.41 19.59 -10.13
CA LYS A 177 14.85 19.86 -10.25
C LYS A 177 15.37 20.80 -9.16
N ASP A 178 14.52 21.67 -8.63
CA ASP A 178 14.86 22.59 -7.54
C ASP A 178 15.16 21.89 -6.22
N LEU A 179 14.62 20.67 -6.03
CA LEU A 179 14.89 19.83 -4.86
C LEU A 179 16.14 18.96 -5.02
N GLY A 180 16.74 18.97 -6.24
CA GLY A 180 17.81 18.07 -6.67
C GLY A 180 17.27 16.77 -7.28
N ASP A 181 17.96 16.25 -8.28
CA ASP A 181 17.52 15.07 -9.07
C ASP A 181 17.36 13.79 -8.22
N SER A 182 17.94 13.73 -7.03
CA SER A 182 17.92 12.58 -6.13
C SER A 182 16.92 12.71 -4.96
N SER A 183 16.11 13.77 -4.92
CA SER A 183 15.21 14.05 -3.80
C SER A 183 13.75 14.15 -4.24
N LYS A 184 12.83 13.84 -3.32
CA LYS A 184 11.39 14.02 -3.47
C LYS A 184 10.81 14.66 -2.22
N SER A 185 9.88 15.58 -2.39
CA SER A 185 9.08 16.15 -1.30
C SER A 185 7.81 15.32 -1.14
N VAL A 186 7.53 14.93 0.08
CA VAL A 186 6.36 14.11 0.40
C VAL A 186 5.63 14.74 1.57
N THR A 187 4.32 14.92 1.41
CA THR A 187 3.44 15.41 2.47
C THR A 187 2.48 14.30 2.89
N PHE A 188 2.38 14.08 4.18
CA PHE A 188 1.45 13.11 4.73
C PHE A 188 0.68 13.65 5.91
N ARG A 189 -0.52 13.17 6.07
CA ARG A 189 -1.45 13.47 7.16
C ARG A 189 -1.42 12.36 8.19
N VAL A 190 -1.36 12.74 9.45
CA VAL A 190 -1.47 11.82 10.59
C VAL A 190 -2.76 12.10 11.31
N THR A 191 -3.64 11.10 11.37
CA THR A 191 -4.87 11.13 12.17
C THR A 191 -4.55 10.62 13.56
N ILE A 192 -4.81 11.45 14.55
CA ILE A 192 -4.48 11.24 15.96
C ILE A 192 -5.76 11.16 16.77
N GLN A 193 -5.95 10.09 17.54
CA GLN A 193 -7.13 9.91 18.39
C GLN A 193 -6.77 9.07 19.61
N SER A 194 -7.15 9.52 20.79
CA SER A 194 -7.06 8.73 22.03
C SER A 194 -8.34 7.91 22.25
N LYS A 195 -8.20 6.77 22.92
CA LYS A 195 -9.34 5.97 23.39
C LYS A 195 -9.77 6.31 24.82
N GLU A 196 -8.97 7.09 25.55
CA GLU A 196 -9.12 7.31 26.98
C GLU A 196 -9.58 8.74 27.33
N LYS A 197 -9.14 9.73 26.55
CA LYS A 197 -9.44 11.14 26.82
C LYS A 197 -9.41 11.97 25.53
N THR A 198 -10.02 13.14 25.57
CA THR A 198 -9.81 14.19 24.55
C THR A 198 -8.36 14.69 24.67
N LEU A 199 -7.63 14.77 23.56
CA LEU A 199 -6.26 15.24 23.52
C LEU A 199 -6.21 16.76 23.67
N GLU A 200 -5.33 17.25 24.53
CA GLU A 200 -5.05 18.66 24.70
C GLU A 200 -4.01 19.12 23.66
N GLU A 201 -3.95 20.41 23.43
CA GLU A 201 -3.00 21.00 22.46
C GLU A 201 -1.55 20.64 22.80
N LYS A 202 -1.20 20.60 24.08
CA LYS A 202 0.14 20.19 24.55
C LYS A 202 0.48 18.73 24.18
N ASP A 203 -0.48 17.82 24.30
CA ASP A 203 -0.31 16.39 23.90
C ASP A 203 -0.02 16.30 22.39
N LEU A 204 -0.77 17.09 21.59
CA LEU A 204 -0.63 17.13 20.13
C LEU A 204 0.70 17.76 19.69
N GLU A 205 1.15 18.85 20.34
CA GLU A 205 2.44 19.48 20.05
C GLU A 205 3.61 18.57 20.41
N GLN A 206 3.53 17.85 21.51
CA GLN A 206 4.57 16.91 21.92
C GLN A 206 4.67 15.75 20.94
N LEU A 207 3.55 15.20 20.52
CA LEU A 207 3.53 14.13 19.50
C LEU A 207 4.04 14.64 18.16
N HIS A 208 3.66 15.86 17.76
CA HIS A 208 4.15 16.51 16.54
C HIS A 208 5.67 16.63 16.54
N LYS A 209 6.28 17.18 17.60
CA LYS A 209 7.75 17.28 17.73
C LYS A 209 8.42 15.90 17.67
N ASN A 210 7.85 14.93 18.38
CA ASN A 210 8.36 13.55 18.40
C ASN A 210 8.38 12.92 17.00
N ILE A 211 7.31 13.11 16.21
CA ILE A 211 7.24 12.61 14.83
C ILE A 211 8.30 13.30 13.97
N LEU A 212 8.41 14.62 14.02
CA LEU A 212 9.41 15.38 13.27
C LEU A 212 10.84 14.88 13.54
N GLU A 213 11.21 14.77 14.81
CA GLU A 213 12.54 14.33 15.22
C GLU A 213 12.83 12.88 14.80
N LYS A 214 11.89 11.97 15.07
CA LYS A 214 12.08 10.55 14.77
C LYS A 214 12.17 10.27 13.27
N VAL A 215 11.31 10.90 12.46
CA VAL A 215 11.34 10.73 11.00
C VAL A 215 12.61 11.32 10.41
N SER A 216 13.00 12.55 10.83
CA SER A 216 14.25 13.18 10.37
C SER A 216 15.47 12.32 10.70
N ASN A 217 15.56 11.79 11.91
CA ASN A 217 16.70 10.98 12.35
C ASN A 217 16.75 9.62 11.65
N LYS A 218 15.60 8.94 11.52
CA LYS A 218 15.53 7.59 10.95
C LYS A 218 15.81 7.55 9.46
N PHE A 219 15.24 8.50 8.72
CA PHE A 219 15.29 8.52 7.25
C PHE A 219 16.22 9.62 6.70
N LYS A 220 16.93 10.34 7.58
CA LYS A 220 17.76 11.50 7.21
C LYS A 220 16.99 12.53 6.39
N ALA A 221 15.68 12.60 6.60
CA ALA A 221 14.77 13.48 5.89
C ALA A 221 14.86 14.91 6.42
N LYS A 222 14.81 15.89 5.51
CA LYS A 222 14.76 17.31 5.87
C LYS A 222 13.31 17.75 5.96
N ILE A 223 12.98 18.53 7.00
CA ILE A 223 11.66 19.14 7.13
C ILE A 223 11.53 20.21 6.04
N ARG A 224 10.40 20.19 5.33
CA ARG A 224 10.02 21.25 4.40
C ARG A 224 9.12 22.23 5.15
N THR A 225 9.66 23.42 5.41
CA THR A 225 8.92 24.57 5.95
C THR A 225 8.20 25.33 4.83
#